data_c6ec49d5e836d3b3b81d9895c18077a9
#
_entry.id   c6ec49d5e836d3b3b81d9895c18077a9
#
_cell.length_a   1.000
_cell.length_b   1.000
_cell.length_c   1.000
_cell.angle_alpha   90.00
_cell.angle_beta   90.00
_cell.angle_gamma   90.00
#
_symmetry.space_group_name_H-M   'P 1'
#
loop_
_entity.id
_entity.type
_entity.pdbx_description
1 polymer ?
#
loop_
_entity_poly.entity_id
_entity_poly.type
_entity_poly.pdbx_seq_one_letter_code
_entity_poly.pdbx_strand_id
1 'polypeptide(L)'
;MNNTTKNRLFDFRKISHFKMMAVLFLLLCSTKVTASETRITWHGHAAFEIRTPSGKVLFIDPWLGNPSNPKGNEGKNLIKNIEKADFIFVTHGHSDHVGDSVELAKKTGAKLVTSFELGQNMVEVLGFPKNQLGYDTLFNIGGELDLANGEIVVAMTPALHSSGLEDPKSHRQIYGGNPGGFVLRIKNGPTIYDTGDTAFFSDMSLIADYSPDLALINIGGHFGMTPEMAAKAAMAVKAKYAIPHHYRTFPFLTQTAKPFIDALSKSAVQVRALEPGATLVFEGKELKK
;
A
#
# COMPACT_ATOMS: atom_id res chain seq x y z
N MET A 1 -55.47 -17.80 -76.50
CA MET A 1 -54.46 -18.47 -75.67
C MET A 1 -53.90 -17.42 -74.74
N ASN A 2 -54.47 -17.29 -73.52
CA ASN A 2 -54.13 -16.25 -72.55
C ASN A 2 -53.30 -16.87 -71.43
N ASN A 3 -52.12 -16.33 -71.20
CA ASN A 3 -51.27 -16.65 -70.14
C ASN A 3 -51.29 -15.51 -69.09
N THR A 4 -51.88 -15.74 -67.94
CA THR A 4 -51.94 -14.78 -66.82
C THR A 4 -50.89 -15.15 -65.80
N THR A 5 -49.86 -14.31 -65.71
CA THR A 5 -48.82 -14.37 -64.66
C THR A 5 -49.31 -13.66 -63.42
N LYS A 6 -49.44 -14.40 -62.30
CA LYS A 6 -49.75 -13.84 -60.98
C LYS A 6 -48.45 -13.34 -60.30
N ASN A 7 -48.34 -12.02 -60.15
CA ASN A 7 -47.35 -11.38 -59.31
C ASN A 7 -47.69 -11.57 -57.82
N ARG A 8 -46.84 -12.24 -57.06
CA ARG A 8 -46.87 -12.21 -55.57
C ARG A 8 -46.03 -11.04 -55.08
N LEU A 9 -46.69 -10.01 -54.59
CA LEU A 9 -46.04 -8.95 -53.84
C LEU A 9 -45.70 -9.49 -52.44
N PHE A 10 -44.41 -9.52 -52.12
CA PHE A 10 -43.91 -9.81 -50.78
C PHE A 10 -44.02 -8.53 -49.92
N ASP A 11 -44.77 -8.62 -48.80
CA ASP A 11 -45.01 -7.52 -47.90
C ASP A 11 -43.80 -7.36 -46.93
N PHE A 12 -42.95 -6.33 -47.17
CA PHE A 12 -41.75 -6.00 -46.46
C PHE A 12 -41.99 -5.29 -45.12
N ARG A 13 -43.22 -5.15 -44.64
CA ARG A 13 -43.53 -4.37 -43.44
C ARG A 13 -43.42 -5.10 -42.10
N LYS A 14 -43.19 -6.41 -42.06
CA LYS A 14 -43.19 -7.18 -40.79
C LYS A 14 -41.81 -7.52 -40.24
N ILE A 15 -40.70 -7.14 -40.92
CA ILE A 15 -39.34 -7.51 -40.46
C ILE A 15 -38.66 -6.42 -39.63
N SER A 16 -39.20 -5.19 -39.61
CA SER A 16 -38.56 -4.03 -38.98
C SER A 16 -38.65 -3.97 -37.45
N HIS A 17 -39.67 -4.52 -36.83
CA HIS A 17 -39.91 -4.32 -35.40
C HIS A 17 -39.20 -5.33 -34.47
N PHE A 18 -38.88 -6.52 -34.97
CA PHE A 18 -38.20 -7.54 -34.13
C PHE A 18 -36.69 -7.33 -34.00
N LYS A 19 -36.05 -6.71 -35.02
CA LYS A 19 -34.60 -6.40 -34.96
C LYS A 19 -34.29 -5.16 -34.12
N MET A 20 -35.21 -4.22 -33.98
CA MET A 20 -35.04 -3.00 -33.21
C MET A 20 -35.19 -3.26 -31.69
N MET A 21 -36.03 -4.23 -31.27
CA MET A 21 -36.15 -4.62 -29.88
C MET A 21 -34.96 -5.42 -29.35
N ALA A 22 -34.26 -6.19 -30.20
CA ALA A 22 -33.07 -6.93 -29.80
C ALA A 22 -31.84 -6.02 -29.62
N VAL A 23 -31.74 -4.92 -30.35
CA VAL A 23 -30.62 -3.95 -30.19
C VAL A 23 -30.83 -3.04 -28.97
N LEU A 24 -32.06 -2.74 -28.58
CA LEU A 24 -32.36 -1.93 -27.39
C LEU A 24 -32.12 -2.69 -26.07
N PHE A 25 -32.20 -4.03 -26.08
CA PHE A 25 -31.94 -4.85 -24.88
C PHE A 25 -30.45 -5.10 -24.62
N LEU A 26 -29.56 -4.89 -25.61
CA LEU A 26 -28.11 -5.03 -25.48
C LEU A 26 -27.43 -3.76 -24.92
N LEU A 27 -28.14 -2.63 -24.85
CA LEU A 27 -27.60 -1.36 -24.34
C LEU A 27 -27.93 -1.08 -22.88
N LEU A 28 -28.66 -1.96 -22.20
CA LEU A 28 -29.03 -1.82 -20.78
C LEU A 28 -28.25 -2.76 -19.83
N CYS A 29 -27.23 -3.47 -20.32
CA CYS A 29 -26.22 -3.98 -19.43
C CYS A 29 -25.30 -2.82 -19.02
N SER A 30 -25.84 -1.87 -18.25
CA SER A 30 -25.04 -0.98 -17.42
C SER A 30 -24.26 -1.90 -16.47
N THR A 31 -23.06 -2.27 -16.88
CA THR A 31 -22.07 -2.74 -15.89
C THR A 31 -22.03 -1.64 -14.84
N LYS A 32 -22.64 -1.86 -13.70
CA LYS A 32 -22.30 -1.11 -12.50
C LYS A 32 -20.79 -1.30 -12.38
N VAL A 33 -20.02 -0.34 -12.87
CA VAL A 33 -18.63 -0.20 -12.46
C VAL A 33 -18.75 0.05 -10.97
N THR A 34 -18.69 -1.02 -10.21
CA THR A 34 -18.50 -0.90 -8.76
C THR A 34 -17.21 -0.08 -8.64
N ALA A 35 -17.32 1.11 -8.06
CA ALA A 35 -16.17 1.92 -7.78
C ALA A 35 -15.17 1.01 -7.07
N SER A 36 -14.04 0.77 -7.71
CA SER A 36 -13.07 -0.18 -7.21
C SER A 36 -12.37 0.48 -6.02
N GLU A 37 -12.44 -0.16 -4.87
CA GLU A 37 -11.97 0.38 -3.60
C GLU A 37 -10.47 0.11 -3.42
N THR A 38 -9.76 1.06 -2.80
CA THR A 38 -8.48 0.80 -2.15
C THR A 38 -8.73 0.62 -0.66
N ARG A 39 -8.28 -0.49 -0.11
CA ARG A 39 -8.44 -0.82 1.31
C ARG A 39 -7.07 -0.83 1.99
N ILE A 40 -6.91 -0.06 3.06
CA ILE A 40 -5.68 0.05 3.82
C ILE A 40 -5.95 -0.46 5.22
N THR A 41 -5.36 -1.59 5.60
CA THR A 41 -5.50 -2.21 6.92
C THR A 41 -4.21 -2.01 7.70
N TRP A 42 -4.31 -1.45 8.91
CA TRP A 42 -3.18 -1.35 9.82
C TRP A 42 -3.12 -2.57 10.74
N HIS A 43 -2.03 -3.33 10.67
CA HIS A 43 -1.82 -4.53 11.49
C HIS A 43 -1.06 -4.25 12.80
N GLY A 44 -0.94 -2.98 13.18
CA GLY A 44 -0.12 -2.54 14.32
C GLY A 44 1.33 -2.25 13.92
N HIS A 45 2.05 -1.56 14.80
CA HIS A 45 3.42 -1.08 14.58
C HIS A 45 3.55 -0.34 13.25
N ALA A 46 4.44 -0.77 12.33
CA ALA A 46 4.58 -0.24 10.99
C ALA A 46 3.92 -1.11 9.90
N ALA A 47 3.22 -2.19 10.29
CA ALA A 47 2.71 -3.18 9.35
C ALA A 47 1.38 -2.75 8.72
N PHE A 48 1.37 -2.59 7.40
CA PHE A 48 0.18 -2.27 6.62
C PHE A 48 -0.08 -3.31 5.53
N GLU A 49 -1.36 -3.56 5.26
CA GLU A 49 -1.85 -4.29 4.08
C GLU A 49 -2.66 -3.32 3.23
N ILE A 50 -2.34 -3.25 1.93
CA ILE A 50 -3.06 -2.43 0.95
C ILE A 50 -3.63 -3.34 -0.13
N ARG A 51 -4.96 -3.28 -0.33
CA ARG A 51 -5.64 -3.93 -1.45
C ARG A 51 -6.03 -2.88 -2.46
N THR A 52 -5.50 -2.99 -3.68
CA THR A 52 -5.76 -2.03 -4.74
C THR A 52 -7.10 -2.29 -5.44
N PRO A 53 -7.60 -1.31 -6.22
CA PRO A 53 -8.81 -1.46 -7.04
C PRO A 53 -8.78 -2.66 -8.00
N SER A 54 -7.61 -3.04 -8.51
CA SER A 54 -7.42 -4.19 -9.39
C SER A 54 -7.29 -5.53 -8.65
N GLY A 55 -7.30 -5.51 -7.30
CA GLY A 55 -7.14 -6.69 -6.47
C GLY A 55 -5.69 -7.11 -6.22
N LYS A 56 -4.70 -6.23 -6.46
CA LYS A 56 -3.33 -6.44 -5.97
C LYS A 56 -3.28 -6.28 -4.47
N VAL A 57 -2.47 -7.09 -3.82
CA VAL A 57 -2.27 -7.09 -2.37
C VAL A 57 -0.82 -6.75 -2.07
N LEU A 58 -0.62 -5.65 -1.35
CA LEU A 58 0.68 -5.12 -0.96
C LEU A 58 0.80 -5.20 0.55
N PHE A 59 1.97 -5.56 1.04
CA PHE A 59 2.32 -5.43 2.44
C PHE A 59 3.48 -4.44 2.57
N ILE A 60 3.41 -3.55 3.56
CA ILE A 60 4.50 -2.64 3.94
C ILE A 60 4.95 -3.07 5.32
N ASP A 61 6.26 -3.24 5.49
CA ASP A 61 6.94 -3.57 6.75
C ASP A 61 6.19 -4.66 7.56
N PRO A 62 5.98 -5.87 6.98
CA PRO A 62 5.02 -6.84 7.49
C PRO A 62 5.52 -7.59 8.73
N TRP A 63 5.69 -6.89 9.86
CA TRP A 63 5.82 -7.54 11.16
C TRP A 63 4.42 -7.83 11.73
N LEU A 64 3.77 -8.89 11.22
CA LEU A 64 2.40 -9.24 11.56
C LEU A 64 2.29 -9.88 12.96
N GLY A 65 3.38 -10.49 13.44
CA GLY A 65 3.49 -11.01 14.80
C GLY A 65 3.73 -9.95 15.88
N ASN A 66 3.63 -8.66 15.59
CA ASN A 66 3.90 -7.60 16.56
C ASN A 66 2.90 -7.61 17.73
N PRO A 67 3.33 -7.19 18.94
CA PRO A 67 2.50 -7.24 20.16
C PRO A 67 1.23 -6.38 20.11
N SER A 68 1.17 -5.36 19.27
CA SER A 68 -0.02 -4.52 19.12
C SER A 68 -1.04 -5.08 18.12
N ASN A 69 -0.68 -6.08 17.30
CA ASN A 69 -1.63 -6.76 16.45
C ASN A 69 -2.55 -7.67 17.28
N PRO A 70 -3.89 -7.51 17.23
CA PRO A 70 -4.82 -8.38 17.95
C PRO A 70 -4.65 -9.87 17.63
N LYS A 71 -4.14 -10.18 16.44
CA LYS A 71 -3.85 -11.53 15.96
C LYS A 71 -2.36 -11.92 16.09
N GLY A 72 -1.51 -11.05 16.60
CA GLY A 72 -0.06 -11.28 16.68
C GLY A 72 0.32 -12.58 17.42
N ASN A 73 -0.47 -12.98 18.42
CA ASN A 73 -0.29 -14.22 19.15
C ASN A 73 -0.57 -15.49 18.33
N GLU A 74 -1.21 -15.39 17.15
CA GLU A 74 -1.38 -16.53 16.26
C GLU A 74 -0.05 -16.97 15.60
N GLY A 75 0.97 -16.10 15.67
CA GLY A 75 2.32 -16.37 15.19
C GLY A 75 2.32 -16.84 13.73
N LYS A 76 3.00 -17.97 13.47
CA LYS A 76 3.08 -18.56 12.12
C LYS A 76 1.73 -18.94 11.50
N ASN A 77 0.67 -19.10 12.30
CA ASN A 77 -0.67 -19.41 11.75
C ASN A 77 -1.28 -18.18 11.07
N LEU A 78 -0.94 -16.96 11.53
CA LEU A 78 -1.37 -15.75 10.86
C LEU A 78 -0.90 -15.70 9.39
N ILE A 79 0.40 -15.99 9.16
CA ILE A 79 0.96 -16.04 7.80
C ILE A 79 0.29 -17.15 6.96
N LYS A 80 0.00 -18.32 7.56
CA LYS A 80 -0.68 -19.41 6.86
C LYS A 80 -2.06 -19.03 6.33
N ASN A 81 -2.74 -18.11 6.99
CA ASN A 81 -4.08 -17.65 6.61
C ASN A 81 -4.08 -16.54 5.55
N ILE A 82 -2.91 -15.97 5.20
CA ILE A 82 -2.80 -15.00 4.11
C ILE A 82 -2.79 -15.76 2.79
N GLU A 83 -3.85 -15.62 2.01
CA GLU A 83 -4.00 -16.33 0.73
C GLU A 83 -3.19 -15.70 -0.41
N LYS A 84 -2.98 -14.37 -0.36
CA LYS A 84 -2.38 -13.59 -1.43
C LYS A 84 -1.54 -12.44 -0.90
N ALA A 85 -0.34 -12.29 -1.46
CA ALA A 85 0.42 -11.05 -1.52
C ALA A 85 1.08 -10.98 -2.91
N ASP A 86 1.03 -9.82 -3.55
CA ASP A 86 1.70 -9.58 -4.83
C ASP A 86 3.07 -8.93 -4.61
N PHE A 87 3.16 -8.00 -3.65
CA PHE A 87 4.37 -7.27 -3.33
C PHE A 87 4.54 -7.10 -1.81
N ILE A 88 5.79 -7.15 -1.37
CA ILE A 88 6.23 -6.84 -0.01
C ILE A 88 7.19 -5.66 -0.09
N PHE A 89 6.84 -4.54 0.54
CA PHE A 89 7.65 -3.35 0.66
C PHE A 89 8.37 -3.37 2.00
N VAL A 90 9.67 -3.15 2.00
CA VAL A 90 10.46 -3.03 3.23
C VAL A 90 11.23 -1.72 3.20
N THR A 91 10.95 -0.84 4.16
CA THR A 91 11.49 0.51 4.22
C THR A 91 12.96 0.52 4.61
N HIS A 92 13.36 -0.36 5.54
CA HIS A 92 14.73 -0.48 6.04
C HIS A 92 14.95 -1.82 6.77
N GLY A 93 16.20 -2.08 7.18
CA GLY A 93 16.64 -3.40 7.63
C GLY A 93 16.33 -3.79 9.07
N HIS A 94 15.68 -2.96 9.89
CA HIS A 94 15.36 -3.33 11.27
C HIS A 94 14.37 -4.48 11.34
N SER A 95 14.51 -5.31 12.37
CA SER A 95 13.75 -6.56 12.50
C SER A 95 12.23 -6.35 12.63
N ASP A 96 11.80 -5.23 13.21
CA ASP A 96 10.39 -4.83 13.37
C ASP A 96 9.76 -4.27 12.08
N HIS A 97 10.54 -4.11 11.00
CA HIS A 97 10.10 -3.76 9.64
C HIS A 97 10.28 -4.93 8.67
N VAL A 98 11.44 -5.57 8.66
CA VAL A 98 11.65 -6.81 7.89
C VAL A 98 10.65 -7.88 8.30
N GLY A 99 10.41 -8.03 9.60
CA GLY A 99 9.35 -8.83 10.18
C GLY A 99 9.18 -10.21 9.56
N ASP A 100 7.97 -10.50 9.14
CA ASP A 100 7.57 -11.78 8.56
C ASP A 100 7.72 -11.83 7.02
N SER A 101 8.49 -10.91 6.43
CA SER A 101 8.64 -10.77 4.96
C SER A 101 9.07 -12.06 4.28
N VAL A 102 10.02 -12.80 4.88
CA VAL A 102 10.57 -14.02 4.28
C VAL A 102 9.54 -15.14 4.24
N GLU A 103 8.82 -15.36 5.35
CA GLU A 103 7.76 -16.36 5.44
C GLU A 103 6.60 -16.01 4.51
N LEU A 104 6.20 -14.74 4.50
CA LEU A 104 5.14 -14.25 3.63
C LEU A 104 5.49 -14.43 2.14
N ALA A 105 6.71 -14.08 1.75
CA ALA A 105 7.21 -14.27 0.39
C ALA A 105 7.24 -15.75 -0.01
N LYS A 106 7.77 -16.63 0.84
CA LYS A 106 7.80 -18.09 0.60
C LYS A 106 6.41 -18.67 0.40
N LYS A 107 5.43 -18.17 1.16
CA LYS A 107 4.06 -18.66 1.08
C LYS A 107 3.33 -18.18 -0.18
N THR A 108 3.46 -16.89 -0.51
CA THR A 108 2.59 -16.25 -1.51
C THR A 108 3.23 -16.07 -2.87
N GLY A 109 4.56 -16.16 -2.95
CA GLY A 109 5.29 -15.80 -4.16
C GLY A 109 5.44 -14.29 -4.36
N ALA A 110 5.14 -13.48 -3.34
CA ALA A 110 5.22 -12.02 -3.42
C ALA A 110 6.63 -11.54 -3.75
N LYS A 111 6.73 -10.52 -4.61
CA LYS A 111 8.00 -9.88 -4.94
C LYS A 111 8.39 -8.86 -3.87
N LEU A 112 9.70 -8.83 -3.52
CA LEU A 112 10.26 -7.83 -2.62
C LEU A 112 10.52 -6.51 -3.35
N VAL A 113 10.07 -5.40 -2.77
CA VAL A 113 10.32 -4.03 -3.23
C VAL A 113 11.04 -3.28 -2.11
N THR A 114 12.31 -2.95 -2.33
CA THR A 114 13.15 -2.29 -1.33
C THR A 114 14.41 -1.71 -1.96
N SER A 115 15.31 -1.10 -1.15
CA SER A 115 16.63 -0.67 -1.62
C SER A 115 17.46 -1.86 -2.10
N PHE A 116 18.36 -1.60 -3.07
CA PHE A 116 19.17 -2.66 -3.69
C PHE A 116 19.97 -3.45 -2.66
N GLU A 117 20.69 -2.76 -1.77
CA GLU A 117 21.54 -3.38 -0.76
C GLU A 117 20.73 -4.20 0.25
N LEU A 118 19.57 -3.68 0.69
CA LEU A 118 18.71 -4.41 1.62
C LEU A 118 18.18 -5.69 0.96
N GLY A 119 17.70 -5.59 -0.28
CA GLY A 119 17.18 -6.76 -1.00
C GLY A 119 18.23 -7.86 -1.16
N GLN A 120 19.48 -7.50 -1.53
CA GLN A 120 20.57 -8.47 -1.64
C GLN A 120 20.88 -9.11 -0.28
N ASN A 121 20.96 -8.30 0.78
CA ASN A 121 21.26 -8.80 2.12
C ASN A 121 20.13 -9.66 2.70
N MET A 122 18.86 -9.35 2.39
CA MET A 122 17.75 -10.23 2.80
C MET A 122 17.84 -11.62 2.15
N VAL A 123 18.33 -11.71 0.91
CA VAL A 123 18.59 -13.02 0.27
C VAL A 123 19.72 -13.76 0.98
N GLU A 124 20.88 -13.11 1.15
CA GLU A 124 22.09 -13.75 1.65
C GLU A 124 22.01 -14.11 3.14
N VAL A 125 21.38 -13.24 3.94
CA VAL A 125 21.37 -13.35 5.40
C VAL A 125 20.11 -14.04 5.92
N LEU A 126 18.94 -13.68 5.39
CA LEU A 126 17.66 -14.16 5.88
C LEU A 126 17.07 -15.30 5.04
N GLY A 127 17.66 -15.59 3.86
CA GLY A 127 17.14 -16.60 2.95
C GLY A 127 15.82 -16.21 2.28
N PHE A 128 15.68 -14.91 1.95
CA PHE A 128 14.58 -14.46 1.10
C PHE A 128 14.68 -15.14 -0.27
N PRO A 129 13.57 -15.57 -0.90
CA PRO A 129 13.63 -16.28 -2.19
C PRO A 129 14.23 -15.42 -3.31
N LYS A 130 15.39 -15.80 -3.84
CA LYS A 130 16.16 -15.01 -4.82
C LYS A 130 15.40 -14.73 -6.12
N ASN A 131 14.45 -15.57 -6.50
CA ASN A 131 13.63 -15.40 -7.71
C ASN A 131 12.45 -14.43 -7.51
N GLN A 132 12.28 -13.87 -6.31
CA GLN A 132 11.21 -12.93 -5.98
C GLN A 132 11.71 -11.48 -5.85
N LEU A 133 12.90 -11.18 -6.34
CA LEU A 133 13.45 -9.83 -6.44
C LEU A 133 14.38 -9.72 -7.66
N GLY A 134 14.55 -8.51 -8.16
CA GLY A 134 15.40 -8.20 -9.31
C GLY A 134 15.40 -6.70 -9.61
N TYR A 135 15.98 -6.30 -10.74
CA TYR A 135 16.01 -4.90 -11.16
C TYR A 135 14.62 -4.30 -11.44
N ASP A 136 13.58 -5.14 -11.53
CA ASP A 136 12.18 -4.74 -11.67
C ASP A 136 11.51 -4.41 -10.33
N THR A 137 12.20 -4.68 -9.20
CA THR A 137 11.67 -4.46 -7.85
C THR A 137 12.68 -3.87 -6.86
N LEU A 138 13.98 -3.88 -7.21
CA LEU A 138 15.02 -3.25 -6.41
C LEU A 138 15.41 -1.90 -7.03
N PHE A 139 15.48 -0.87 -6.20
CA PHE A 139 15.80 0.49 -6.64
C PHE A 139 16.56 1.26 -5.54
N ASN A 140 16.59 2.57 -5.60
CA ASN A 140 17.21 3.36 -4.55
C ASN A 140 16.46 4.70 -4.39
N ILE A 141 16.80 5.44 -3.34
CA ILE A 141 16.25 6.76 -3.03
C ILE A 141 16.33 7.67 -4.27
N GLY A 142 15.21 8.30 -4.61
CA GLY A 142 15.04 9.14 -5.81
C GLY A 142 14.67 8.38 -7.07
N GLY A 143 14.67 7.02 -7.05
CA GLY A 143 14.21 6.20 -8.15
C GLY A 143 12.69 5.93 -8.10
N GLU A 144 12.14 5.57 -9.26
CA GLU A 144 10.75 5.11 -9.40
C GLU A 144 10.70 3.75 -10.10
N LEU A 145 9.72 2.93 -9.71
CA LEU A 145 9.40 1.65 -10.36
C LEU A 145 7.95 1.65 -10.82
N ASP A 146 7.73 1.07 -12.00
CA ASP A 146 6.41 0.70 -12.50
C ASP A 146 6.14 -0.77 -12.16
N LEU A 147 5.17 -1.01 -11.29
CA LEU A 147 4.78 -2.34 -10.86
C LEU A 147 3.41 -2.72 -11.44
N ALA A 148 3.23 -3.99 -11.74
CA ALA A 148 1.97 -4.55 -12.23
C ALA A 148 1.43 -3.83 -13.49
N ASN A 149 2.31 -3.49 -14.44
CA ASN A 149 1.96 -2.84 -15.71
C ASN A 149 1.25 -1.48 -15.51
N GLY A 150 1.80 -0.61 -14.68
CA GLY A 150 1.29 0.73 -14.42
C GLY A 150 0.12 0.81 -13.44
N GLU A 151 -0.20 -0.29 -12.75
CA GLU A 151 -1.21 -0.25 -11.70
C GLU A 151 -0.70 0.44 -10.43
N ILE A 152 0.60 0.33 -10.18
CA ILE A 152 1.26 0.92 -9.02
C ILE A 152 2.58 1.51 -9.50
N VAL A 153 2.74 2.81 -9.33
CA VAL A 153 4.05 3.46 -9.49
C VAL A 153 4.55 3.83 -8.11
N VAL A 154 5.76 3.35 -7.77
CA VAL A 154 6.36 3.60 -6.47
C VAL A 154 7.63 4.42 -6.61
N ALA A 155 7.75 5.50 -5.83
CA ALA A 155 8.98 6.26 -5.65
C ALA A 155 9.56 5.95 -4.27
N MET A 156 10.90 5.80 -4.18
CA MET A 156 11.60 5.70 -2.90
C MET A 156 12.09 7.08 -2.46
N THR A 157 11.71 7.47 -1.25
CA THR A 157 12.03 8.78 -0.67
C THR A 157 13.10 8.66 0.41
N PRO A 158 13.87 9.73 0.71
CA PRO A 158 14.80 9.72 1.84
C PRO A 158 14.09 9.49 3.17
N ALA A 159 14.78 8.85 4.10
CA ALA A 159 14.47 8.81 5.52
C ALA A 159 15.75 9.07 6.33
N LEU A 160 15.63 9.81 7.44
CA LEU A 160 16.73 10.05 8.35
C LEU A 160 16.64 9.09 9.54
N HIS A 161 17.24 7.93 9.36
CA HIS A 161 17.23 6.82 10.31
C HIS A 161 18.46 5.94 10.08
N SER A 162 18.56 4.79 10.74
CA SER A 162 19.53 3.74 10.46
C SER A 162 18.87 2.54 9.76
N SER A 163 19.68 1.67 9.15
CA SER A 163 19.18 0.49 8.46
C SER A 163 20.17 -0.67 8.67
N GLY A 164 20.15 -1.25 9.87
CA GLY A 164 20.91 -2.45 10.19
C GLY A 164 20.06 -3.69 10.00
N LEU A 165 20.56 -4.67 9.25
CA LEU A 165 19.95 -5.99 9.13
C LEU A 165 20.65 -6.95 10.07
N GLU A 166 19.94 -7.52 11.05
CA GLU A 166 20.52 -8.50 11.95
C GLU A 166 20.71 -9.84 11.26
N ASP A 167 21.94 -10.37 11.30
CA ASP A 167 22.20 -11.75 10.94
C ASP A 167 21.78 -12.67 12.10
N PRO A 168 20.78 -13.54 11.93
CA PRO A 168 20.25 -14.39 13.00
C PRO A 168 21.26 -15.44 13.50
N LYS A 169 22.36 -15.68 12.76
CA LYS A 169 23.39 -16.65 13.15
C LYS A 169 24.49 -16.01 14.00
N SER A 170 24.96 -14.82 13.61
CA SER A 170 26.09 -14.15 14.26
C SER A 170 25.65 -13.01 15.18
N HIS A 171 24.37 -12.60 15.16
CA HIS A 171 23.82 -11.44 15.87
C HIS A 171 24.53 -10.13 15.50
N ARG A 172 25.20 -10.07 14.35
CA ARG A 172 25.82 -8.85 13.85
C ARG A 172 24.82 -8.05 13.03
N GLN A 173 24.95 -6.73 13.16
CA GLN A 173 24.24 -5.80 12.28
C GLN A 173 25.01 -5.67 10.96
N ILE A 174 24.35 -5.96 9.87
CA ILE A 174 24.85 -5.82 8.51
C ILE A 174 24.23 -4.55 7.92
N TYR A 175 25.00 -3.77 7.18
CA TYR A 175 24.47 -2.58 6.51
C TYR A 175 23.32 -2.94 5.57
N GLY A 176 22.13 -2.44 5.85
CA GLY A 176 20.90 -2.72 5.10
C GLY A 176 20.54 -1.66 4.04
N GLY A 177 21.55 -0.95 3.49
CA GLY A 177 21.27 0.21 2.64
C GLY A 177 20.85 1.44 3.45
N ASN A 178 20.56 2.55 2.77
CA ASN A 178 19.96 3.71 3.41
C ASN A 178 18.47 3.45 3.67
N PRO A 179 17.93 3.87 4.84
CA PRO A 179 16.50 3.78 5.08
C PRO A 179 15.74 4.71 4.13
N GLY A 180 14.53 4.32 3.77
CA GLY A 180 13.67 5.13 2.91
C GLY A 180 12.20 5.01 3.28
N GLY A 181 11.41 5.93 2.77
CA GLY A 181 9.96 5.83 2.70
C GLY A 181 9.50 5.51 1.28
N PHE A 182 8.20 5.37 1.08
CA PHE A 182 7.62 5.10 -0.23
C PHE A 182 6.48 6.05 -0.55
N VAL A 183 6.44 6.53 -1.79
CA VAL A 183 5.23 7.14 -2.36
C VAL A 183 4.62 6.14 -3.34
N LEU A 184 3.44 5.64 -3.03
CA LEU A 184 2.68 4.68 -3.84
C LEU A 184 1.57 5.42 -4.57
N ARG A 185 1.66 5.52 -5.89
CA ARG A 185 0.59 6.05 -6.76
C ARG A 185 -0.21 4.88 -7.30
N ILE A 186 -1.42 4.68 -6.78
CA ILE A 186 -2.30 3.56 -7.14
C ILE A 186 -3.24 4.01 -8.25
N LYS A 187 -3.25 3.28 -9.36
CA LYS A 187 -4.17 3.56 -10.47
C LYS A 187 -5.62 3.45 -10.02
N ASN A 188 -6.41 4.50 -10.25
CA ASN A 188 -7.79 4.63 -9.78
C ASN A 188 -7.95 4.54 -8.26
N GLY A 189 -6.88 4.85 -7.51
CA GLY A 189 -6.83 4.86 -6.06
C GLY A 189 -6.09 6.09 -5.52
N PRO A 190 -5.85 6.16 -4.21
CA PRO A 190 -5.11 7.25 -3.60
C PRO A 190 -3.61 7.19 -3.90
N THR A 191 -2.95 8.35 -3.82
CA THR A 191 -1.51 8.44 -3.63
C THR A 191 -1.21 8.32 -2.13
N ILE A 192 -0.40 7.35 -1.74
CA ILE A 192 -0.06 7.04 -0.34
C ILE A 192 1.42 7.33 -0.13
N TYR A 193 1.75 8.14 0.87
CA TYR A 193 3.12 8.30 1.35
C TYR A 193 3.29 7.54 2.65
N ASP A 194 4.23 6.64 2.70
CA ASP A 194 4.69 5.97 3.91
C ASP A 194 6.07 6.53 4.29
N THR A 195 6.19 7.06 5.51
CA THR A 195 7.45 7.64 5.98
C THR A 195 8.53 6.61 6.23
N GLY A 196 8.16 5.36 6.48
CA GLY A 196 9.03 4.45 7.20
C GLY A 196 9.43 5.06 8.55
N ASP A 197 10.55 4.60 9.10
CA ASP A 197 11.16 5.22 10.28
C ASP A 197 12.07 6.37 9.87
N THR A 198 11.80 7.55 10.42
CA THR A 198 12.54 8.77 10.08
C THR A 198 12.42 9.83 11.17
N ALA A 199 13.40 10.73 11.24
CA ALA A 199 13.25 12.04 11.83
C ALA A 199 12.49 12.98 10.87
N PHE A 200 11.98 14.10 11.36
CA PHE A 200 11.52 15.21 10.52
C PHE A 200 12.72 15.95 9.91
N PHE A 201 12.69 16.20 8.62
CA PHE A 201 13.71 16.97 7.89
C PHE A 201 13.06 17.91 6.87
N SER A 202 13.78 18.99 6.50
CA SER A 202 13.24 20.08 5.68
C SER A 202 12.70 19.62 4.32
N ASP A 203 13.43 18.69 3.69
CA ASP A 203 13.15 18.24 2.32
C ASP A 203 11.94 17.30 2.23
N MET A 204 11.35 16.91 3.39
CA MET A 204 10.03 16.25 3.39
C MET A 204 8.97 17.09 2.67
N SER A 205 9.15 18.43 2.61
CA SER A 205 8.25 19.32 1.87
C SER A 205 8.18 18.99 0.37
N LEU A 206 9.23 18.39 -0.22
CA LEU A 206 9.27 17.96 -1.63
C LEU A 206 8.31 16.80 -1.91
N ILE A 207 7.92 16.04 -0.88
CA ILE A 207 6.90 14.96 -1.02
C ILE A 207 5.54 15.54 -1.43
N ALA A 208 5.27 16.81 -1.11
CA ALA A 208 4.05 17.50 -1.52
C ALA A 208 3.86 17.54 -3.05
N ASP A 209 4.94 17.47 -3.85
CA ASP A 209 4.88 17.45 -5.31
C ASP A 209 4.21 16.17 -5.85
N TYR A 210 4.25 15.07 -5.09
CA TYR A 210 3.50 13.86 -5.40
C TYR A 210 2.01 13.96 -5.08
N SER A 211 1.56 15.02 -4.38
CA SER A 211 0.18 15.25 -3.97
C SER A 211 -0.44 14.05 -3.22
N PRO A 212 0.13 13.62 -2.10
CA PRO A 212 -0.35 12.46 -1.36
C PRO A 212 -1.76 12.70 -0.80
N ASP A 213 -2.66 11.77 -1.07
CA ASP A 213 -4.01 11.77 -0.50
C ASP A 213 -3.96 11.27 0.96
N LEU A 214 -3.05 10.33 1.26
CA LEU A 214 -2.85 9.73 2.57
C LEU A 214 -1.36 9.69 2.91
N ALA A 215 -1.01 10.01 4.16
CA ALA A 215 0.32 9.77 4.71
C ALA A 215 0.25 8.80 5.90
N LEU A 216 1.09 7.78 5.89
CA LEU A 216 1.35 6.87 7.00
C LEU A 216 2.56 7.45 7.73
N ILE A 217 2.35 7.94 8.97
CA ILE A 217 3.34 8.78 9.67
C ILE A 217 3.78 8.10 10.96
N ASN A 218 5.10 7.84 11.07
CA ASN A 218 5.71 7.36 12.30
C ASN A 218 5.59 8.40 13.42
N ILE A 219 5.02 7.99 14.56
CA ILE A 219 4.89 8.82 15.76
C ILE A 219 5.53 8.17 16.99
N GLY A 220 6.41 7.18 16.79
CA GLY A 220 6.97 6.33 17.84
C GLY A 220 7.73 7.06 18.96
N GLY A 221 8.29 8.21 18.68
CA GLY A 221 9.01 9.04 19.63
C GLY A 221 10.45 8.59 19.85
N HIS A 222 10.69 7.53 20.59
CA HIS A 222 12.03 7.12 21.04
C HIS A 222 12.99 6.81 19.88
N PHE A 223 12.53 6.05 18.87
CA PHE A 223 13.29 5.68 17.69
C PHE A 223 12.79 6.33 16.39
N GLY A 224 11.92 7.31 16.48
CA GLY A 224 11.38 8.03 15.34
C GLY A 224 10.93 9.43 15.74
N MET A 225 10.03 10.03 14.98
CA MET A 225 9.49 11.35 15.29
C MET A 225 8.66 11.33 16.57
N THR A 226 8.81 12.35 17.42
CA THR A 226 7.79 12.61 18.44
C THR A 226 6.46 12.99 17.75
N PRO A 227 5.30 12.85 18.42
CA PRO A 227 4.01 13.23 17.83
C PRO A 227 3.97 14.67 17.29
N GLU A 228 4.65 15.61 17.95
CA GLU A 228 4.72 17.02 17.54
C GLU A 228 5.57 17.21 16.27
N MET A 229 6.71 16.49 16.18
CA MET A 229 7.55 16.51 14.97
C MET A 229 6.85 15.81 13.80
N ALA A 230 6.17 14.70 14.07
CA ALA A 230 5.35 13.98 13.10
C ALA A 230 4.20 14.85 12.56
N ALA A 231 3.59 15.69 13.40
CA ALA A 231 2.59 16.66 12.95
C ALA A 231 3.19 17.69 11.98
N LYS A 232 4.43 18.16 12.22
CA LYS A 232 5.13 19.04 11.26
C LYS A 232 5.40 18.30 9.94
N ALA A 233 5.80 17.04 9.99
CA ALA A 233 5.99 16.20 8.81
C ALA A 233 4.68 16.06 8.02
N ALA A 234 3.57 15.73 8.66
CA ALA A 234 2.25 15.63 8.03
C ALA A 234 1.82 16.93 7.34
N MET A 235 2.09 18.07 7.96
CA MET A 235 1.82 19.39 7.36
C MET A 235 2.76 19.69 6.19
N ALA A 236 4.05 19.34 6.29
CA ALA A 236 5.03 19.58 5.24
C ALA A 236 4.71 18.80 3.95
N VAL A 237 4.29 17.54 4.07
CA VAL A 237 3.94 16.68 2.91
C VAL A 237 2.56 17.02 2.33
N LYS A 238 1.77 17.85 2.99
CA LYS A 238 0.43 18.33 2.55
C LYS A 238 -0.55 17.20 2.22
N ALA A 239 -0.44 16.07 2.89
CA ALA A 239 -1.40 14.98 2.72
C ALA A 239 -2.80 15.39 3.23
N LYS A 240 -3.87 14.95 2.57
CA LYS A 240 -5.24 15.22 3.00
C LYS A 240 -5.59 14.47 4.28
N TYR A 241 -5.13 13.21 4.36
CA TYR A 241 -5.32 12.34 5.51
C TYR A 241 -3.99 11.85 6.07
N ALA A 242 -3.93 11.59 7.37
CA ALA A 242 -2.77 11.00 8.03
C ALA A 242 -3.19 9.86 8.97
N ILE A 243 -2.51 8.71 8.86
CA ILE A 243 -2.60 7.61 9.81
C ILE A 243 -1.32 7.60 10.64
N PRO A 244 -1.38 7.82 11.97
CA PRO A 244 -0.24 7.62 12.85
C PRO A 244 0.05 6.14 13.03
N HIS A 245 1.33 5.77 13.00
CA HIS A 245 1.77 4.40 13.21
C HIS A 245 3.04 4.32 14.06
N HIS A 246 3.59 3.11 14.29
CA HIS A 246 4.80 2.83 15.05
C HIS A 246 4.72 3.30 16.51
N TYR A 247 3.55 3.23 17.14
CA TYR A 247 3.33 3.62 18.52
C TYR A 247 2.61 2.50 19.30
N ARG A 248 2.65 2.57 20.63
CA ARG A 248 1.92 1.67 21.54
C ARG A 248 2.43 0.21 21.58
N THR A 249 3.37 -0.17 20.72
CA THR A 249 3.88 -1.54 20.62
C THR A 249 4.79 -1.90 21.82
N PHE A 250 5.61 -0.96 22.26
CA PHE A 250 6.53 -1.12 23.38
C PHE A 250 6.35 0.00 24.40
N PRO A 251 6.66 -0.25 25.72
CA PRO A 251 6.46 0.75 26.77
C PRO A 251 7.24 2.05 26.58
N PHE A 252 8.39 2.01 25.90
CA PHE A 252 9.25 3.18 25.63
C PHE A 252 8.81 4.00 24.41
N LEU A 253 7.88 3.49 23.60
CA LEU A 253 7.31 4.25 22.49
C LEU A 253 6.17 5.17 22.96
N THR A 254 5.78 6.11 22.13
CA THR A 254 4.53 6.87 22.31
C THR A 254 3.35 5.92 22.53
N GLN A 255 2.55 6.15 23.59
CA GLN A 255 1.48 5.21 23.97
C GLN A 255 0.11 5.55 23.36
N THR A 256 -0.05 6.76 22.80
CA THR A 256 -1.35 7.24 22.27
C THR A 256 -1.14 8.19 21.11
N ALA A 257 -2.04 8.17 20.12
CA ALA A 257 -2.06 9.13 19.03
C ALA A 257 -2.55 10.53 19.44
N LYS A 258 -3.04 10.71 20.66
CA LYS A 258 -3.67 11.97 21.08
C LYS A 258 -2.77 13.22 20.89
N PRO A 259 -1.48 13.23 21.26
CA PRO A 259 -0.64 14.42 21.04
C PRO A 259 -0.48 14.78 19.55
N PHE A 260 -0.43 13.78 18.66
CA PHE A 260 -0.39 13.98 17.20
C PHE A 260 -1.71 14.60 16.69
N ILE A 261 -2.86 14.07 17.15
CA ILE A 261 -4.18 14.59 16.82
C ILE A 261 -4.32 16.05 17.29
N ASP A 262 -3.94 16.32 18.54
CA ASP A 262 -4.02 17.66 19.12
C ASP A 262 -3.15 18.66 18.35
N ALA A 263 -1.92 18.27 17.98
CA ALA A 263 -1.00 19.11 17.21
C ALA A 263 -1.53 19.46 15.81
N LEU A 264 -2.34 18.59 15.20
CA LEU A 264 -2.95 18.80 13.89
C LEU A 264 -4.36 19.39 13.93
N SER A 265 -4.92 19.64 15.11
CA SER A 265 -6.32 20.06 15.28
C SER A 265 -6.71 21.36 14.55
N LYS A 266 -5.73 22.23 14.27
CA LYS A 266 -5.92 23.50 13.52
C LYS A 266 -5.32 23.45 12.11
N SER A 267 -4.88 22.29 11.64
CA SER A 267 -4.32 22.09 10.31
C SER A 267 -5.38 21.61 9.31
N ALA A 268 -5.03 21.61 8.02
CA ALA A 268 -5.86 21.01 6.97
C ALA A 268 -5.79 19.46 6.96
N VAL A 269 -4.82 18.86 7.64
CA VAL A 269 -4.60 17.41 7.66
C VAL A 269 -5.62 16.75 8.58
N GLN A 270 -6.37 15.80 8.05
CA GLN A 270 -7.36 15.04 8.81
C GLN A 270 -6.75 13.74 9.34
N VAL A 271 -6.58 13.65 10.66
CA VAL A 271 -6.03 12.43 11.27
C VAL A 271 -7.06 11.31 11.27
N ARG A 272 -6.62 10.10 10.90
CA ARG A 272 -7.34 8.84 10.96
C ARG A 272 -6.56 7.86 11.85
N ALA A 273 -6.68 8.01 13.17
CA ALA A 273 -6.08 7.08 14.10
C ALA A 273 -6.89 5.77 14.06
N LEU A 274 -6.29 4.73 13.53
CA LEU A 274 -6.89 3.40 13.45
C LEU A 274 -6.56 2.60 14.71
N GLU A 275 -7.45 1.67 15.07
CA GLU A 275 -7.07 0.55 15.93
C GLU A 275 -6.40 -0.54 15.09
N PRO A 276 -5.41 -1.27 15.63
CA PRO A 276 -4.80 -2.39 14.91
C PRO A 276 -5.84 -3.41 14.45
N GLY A 277 -5.76 -3.81 13.18
CA GLY A 277 -6.76 -4.64 12.50
C GLY A 277 -7.87 -3.84 11.79
N ALA A 278 -7.99 -2.54 12.03
CA ALA A 278 -8.97 -1.70 11.34
C ALA A 278 -8.53 -1.35 9.92
N THR A 279 -9.52 -1.13 9.05
CA THR A 279 -9.34 -0.84 7.63
C THR A 279 -9.93 0.52 7.27
N LEU A 280 -9.13 1.35 6.58
CA LEU A 280 -9.57 2.56 5.92
C LEU A 280 -9.87 2.25 4.45
N VAL A 281 -10.96 2.80 3.89
CA VAL A 281 -11.40 2.51 2.52
C VAL A 281 -11.48 3.79 1.71
N PHE A 282 -10.88 3.78 0.50
CA PHE A 282 -10.98 4.86 -0.48
C PHE A 282 -11.80 4.39 -1.69
N GLU A 283 -12.63 5.26 -2.22
CA GLU A 283 -13.22 5.17 -3.56
C GLU A 283 -12.52 6.18 -4.46
N GLY A 284 -11.67 5.72 -5.37
CA GLY A 284 -10.72 6.59 -6.07
C GLY A 284 -9.80 7.28 -5.06
N LYS A 285 -9.80 8.60 -5.03
CA LYS A 285 -9.00 9.43 -4.11
C LYS A 285 -9.78 9.92 -2.87
N GLU A 286 -11.05 9.60 -2.78
CA GLU A 286 -11.90 10.06 -1.68
C GLU A 286 -12.09 8.97 -0.63
N LEU A 287 -12.04 9.38 0.63
CA LEU A 287 -12.28 8.50 1.76
C LEU A 287 -13.76 8.12 1.80
N LYS A 288 -14.05 6.84 1.84
CA LYS A 288 -15.40 6.32 2.02
C LYS A 288 -15.91 6.65 3.43
N LYS A 289 -17.13 7.18 3.49
CA LYS A 289 -17.78 7.54 4.75
C LYS A 289 -18.29 6.31 5.50
#